data_5aa8ae26a3a46e35f5975280ba557ec8
#
_entry.id   5aa8ae26a3a46e35f5975280ba557ec8
#
_cell.length_a   1.000
_cell.length_b   1.000
_cell.length_c   1.000
_cell.angle_alpha   90.00
_cell.angle_beta   90.00
_cell.angle_gamma   90.00
#
_symmetry.space_group_name_H-M   'P 1'
#
loop_
_entity.id
_entity.type
_entity.pdbx_description
1 polymer ?
#
loop_
_entity_poly.entity_id
_entity_poly.type
_entity_poly.pdbx_seq_one_letter_code
_entity_poly.pdbx_strand_id
1 'polypeptide(L)'
;MLEQDRIIKINIEEEMKSSYIDYSMSVIVARALPDVRDGFKPVHRRILYGMIELGNTSDKAYKKSARIVGEVLGKYHPHGDSSVYGALVRMAQDWAMRYPLVDGQGNFGSVDGDSPAAMRYTEARLKKIGEEMMQDLYKETVDFQNNFDDLSLIHISE
;
A
#
# COMPACT_ATOMS: atom_id res chain seq x y z
N MET A 1 54.91 -6.43 -5.87
CA MET A 1 54.10 -7.39 -5.12
C MET A 1 52.83 -7.57 -5.89
N LEU A 2 52.71 -8.70 -6.60
CA LEU A 2 51.49 -9.03 -7.35
C LEU A 2 50.43 -9.50 -6.39
N GLU A 3 49.31 -8.81 -6.30
CA GLU A 3 48.13 -9.28 -5.61
C GLU A 3 47.76 -10.64 -6.23
N GLN A 4 47.85 -11.70 -5.46
CA GLN A 4 47.31 -12.99 -5.83
C GLN A 4 45.80 -12.89 -5.88
N ASP A 5 45.25 -12.86 -7.08
CA ASP A 5 43.83 -13.02 -7.32
C ASP A 5 43.34 -14.30 -6.62
N ARG A 6 42.63 -14.13 -5.53
CA ARG A 6 42.09 -15.23 -4.75
C ARG A 6 40.83 -15.76 -5.46
N ILE A 7 41.00 -16.78 -6.27
CA ILE A 7 39.89 -17.45 -6.92
C ILE A 7 39.10 -18.23 -5.86
N ILE A 8 37.90 -17.81 -5.57
CA ILE A 8 36.96 -18.49 -4.70
C ILE A 8 36.03 -19.33 -5.57
N LYS A 9 36.07 -20.65 -5.38
CA LYS A 9 35.10 -21.54 -6.06
C LYS A 9 33.75 -21.41 -5.39
N ILE A 10 32.77 -20.92 -6.12
CA ILE A 10 31.37 -20.77 -5.69
C ILE A 10 30.56 -21.85 -6.39
N ASN A 11 29.74 -22.58 -5.62
CA ASN A 11 28.76 -23.48 -6.18
C ASN A 11 27.58 -22.65 -6.68
N ILE A 12 27.43 -22.59 -8.00
CA ILE A 12 26.44 -21.75 -8.66
C ILE A 12 24.99 -22.12 -8.27
N GLU A 13 24.72 -23.40 -8.01
CA GLU A 13 23.38 -23.84 -7.58
C GLU A 13 23.05 -23.36 -6.17
N GLU A 14 24.01 -23.42 -5.25
CA GLU A 14 23.83 -22.93 -3.87
C GLU A 14 23.69 -21.42 -3.83
N GLU A 15 24.50 -20.70 -4.60
CA GLU A 15 24.46 -19.25 -4.71
C GLU A 15 23.14 -18.79 -5.33
N MET A 16 22.68 -19.44 -6.40
CA MET A 16 21.37 -19.12 -7.01
C MET A 16 20.21 -19.42 -6.07
N LYS A 17 20.24 -20.54 -5.33
CA LYS A 17 19.20 -20.84 -4.34
C LYS A 17 19.17 -19.82 -3.22
N SER A 18 20.33 -19.47 -2.66
CA SER A 18 20.44 -18.47 -1.60
C SER A 18 19.93 -17.11 -2.09
N SER A 19 20.42 -16.63 -3.23
CA SER A 19 20.00 -15.35 -3.81
C SER A 19 18.51 -15.32 -4.16
N TYR A 20 17.94 -16.42 -4.65
CA TYR A 20 16.52 -16.51 -4.95
C TYR A 20 15.66 -16.50 -3.67
N ILE A 21 16.10 -17.22 -2.63
CA ILE A 21 15.43 -17.23 -1.31
C ILE A 21 15.49 -15.83 -0.71
N ASP A 22 16.65 -15.18 -0.69
CA ASP A 22 16.83 -13.84 -0.15
C ASP A 22 15.96 -12.81 -0.89
N TYR A 23 15.93 -12.86 -2.23
CA TYR A 23 15.06 -12.04 -3.04
C TYR A 23 13.57 -12.29 -2.74
N SER A 24 13.15 -13.55 -2.73
CA SER A 24 11.77 -13.94 -2.47
C SER A 24 11.33 -13.54 -1.06
N MET A 25 12.18 -13.75 -0.06
CA MET A 25 11.93 -13.35 1.32
C MET A 25 11.83 -11.84 1.44
N SER A 26 12.73 -11.08 0.84
CA SER A 26 12.70 -9.62 0.85
C SER A 26 11.40 -9.08 0.22
N VAL A 27 10.99 -9.59 -0.94
CA VAL A 27 9.75 -9.19 -1.62
C VAL A 27 8.51 -9.56 -0.79
N ILE A 28 8.46 -10.78 -0.22
CA ILE A 28 7.34 -11.24 0.60
C ILE A 28 7.24 -10.42 1.88
N VAL A 29 8.35 -10.20 2.58
CA VAL A 29 8.40 -9.41 3.82
C VAL A 29 7.94 -7.99 3.55
N ALA A 30 8.48 -7.32 2.53
CA ALA A 30 8.12 -5.95 2.20
C ALA A 30 6.65 -5.77 1.80
N ARG A 31 6.02 -6.79 1.20
CA ARG A 31 4.64 -6.72 0.70
C ARG A 31 3.61 -7.25 1.69
N ALA A 32 3.92 -8.36 2.38
CA ALA A 32 2.95 -9.14 3.13
C ALA A 32 2.83 -8.73 4.59
N LEU A 33 3.91 -8.26 5.21
CA LEU A 33 3.93 -7.88 6.62
C LEU A 33 3.62 -6.40 6.80
N PRO A 34 2.77 -6.07 7.79
CA PRO A 34 2.56 -4.68 8.18
C PRO A 34 3.83 -4.09 8.81
N ASP A 35 4.07 -2.81 8.57
CA ASP A 35 5.13 -2.08 9.27
C ASP A 35 4.80 -1.96 10.77
N VAL A 36 5.79 -2.21 11.63
CA VAL A 36 5.60 -2.17 13.08
C VAL A 36 5.29 -0.76 13.61
N ARG A 37 5.68 0.27 12.86
CA ARG A 37 5.52 1.68 13.26
C ARG A 37 4.09 2.18 13.07
N ASP A 38 3.44 1.85 11.94
CA ASP A 38 2.10 2.34 11.58
C ASP A 38 1.07 1.24 11.36
N GLY A 39 1.48 -0.02 11.31
CA GLY A 39 0.60 -1.17 11.07
C GLY A 39 0.15 -1.30 9.61
N PHE A 40 0.70 -0.54 8.69
CA PHE A 40 0.30 -0.55 7.29
C PHE A 40 1.17 -1.47 6.44
N LYS A 41 0.52 -2.12 5.49
CA LYS A 41 1.20 -2.67 4.32
C LYS A 41 1.37 -1.57 3.28
N PRO A 42 2.31 -1.69 2.34
CA PRO A 42 2.52 -0.68 1.30
C PRO A 42 1.26 -0.28 0.55
N VAL A 43 0.37 -1.25 0.24
CA VAL A 43 -0.90 -0.96 -0.45
C VAL A 43 -1.81 -0.04 0.36
N HIS A 44 -1.91 -0.24 1.67
CA HIS A 44 -2.75 0.61 2.54
C HIS A 44 -2.23 2.05 2.56
N ARG A 45 -0.92 2.21 2.73
CA ARG A 45 -0.27 3.52 2.75
C ARG A 45 -0.46 4.26 1.43
N ARG A 46 -0.29 3.59 0.31
CA ARG A 46 -0.50 4.15 -1.03
C ARG A 46 -1.95 4.57 -1.29
N ILE A 47 -2.92 3.81 -0.79
CA ILE A 47 -4.34 4.17 -0.90
C ILE A 47 -4.64 5.43 -0.10
N LEU A 48 -4.23 5.48 1.17
CA LEU A 48 -4.46 6.65 2.02
C LEU A 48 -3.79 7.89 1.45
N TYR A 49 -2.55 7.76 1.00
CA TYR A 49 -1.83 8.85 0.34
C TYR A 49 -2.53 9.33 -0.93
N GLY A 50 -2.93 8.42 -1.80
CA GLY A 50 -3.68 8.75 -3.01
C GLY A 50 -5.01 9.44 -2.71
N MET A 51 -5.68 9.09 -1.61
CA MET A 51 -6.90 9.76 -1.17
C MET A 51 -6.63 11.19 -0.67
N ILE A 52 -5.52 11.42 0.04
CA ILE A 52 -5.07 12.77 0.45
C ILE A 52 -4.75 13.63 -0.78
N GLU A 53 -3.97 13.11 -1.72
CA GLU A 53 -3.62 13.82 -2.96
C GLU A 53 -4.85 14.17 -3.82
N LEU A 54 -5.85 13.31 -3.81
CA LEU A 54 -7.15 13.59 -4.43
C LEU A 54 -7.99 14.62 -3.66
N GLY A 55 -7.55 15.06 -2.50
CA GLY A 55 -8.34 15.90 -1.60
C GLY A 55 -9.64 15.22 -1.17
N ASN A 56 -9.60 13.91 -0.96
CA ASN A 56 -10.78 13.10 -0.61
C ASN A 56 -10.90 12.92 0.91
N THR A 57 -10.94 14.05 1.60
CA THR A 57 -10.98 14.16 3.05
C THR A 57 -12.40 13.98 3.62
N SER A 58 -12.51 13.83 4.93
CA SER A 58 -13.77 13.54 5.65
C SER A 58 -14.82 14.66 5.51
N ASP A 59 -14.38 15.88 5.25
CA ASP A 59 -15.22 17.08 5.05
C ASP A 59 -15.72 17.22 3.60
N LYS A 60 -15.23 16.40 2.68
CA LYS A 60 -15.56 16.47 1.25
C LYS A 60 -16.61 15.44 0.86
N ALA A 61 -17.17 15.62 -0.33
CA ALA A 61 -18.08 14.65 -0.92
C ALA A 61 -17.36 13.32 -1.21
N TYR A 62 -18.11 12.22 -1.13
CA TYR A 62 -17.62 10.92 -1.54
C TYR A 62 -17.16 10.91 -2.99
N LYS A 63 -16.13 10.15 -3.27
CA LYS A 63 -15.66 9.87 -4.62
C LYS A 63 -15.90 8.40 -4.97
N LYS A 64 -16.15 8.10 -6.25
CA LYS A 64 -16.27 6.72 -6.71
C LYS A 64 -15.01 5.94 -6.36
N SER A 65 -15.17 4.73 -5.82
CA SER A 65 -14.04 3.86 -5.48
C SER A 65 -13.16 3.57 -6.69
N ALA A 66 -13.76 3.46 -7.87
CA ALA A 66 -13.02 3.28 -9.12
C ALA A 66 -12.06 4.44 -9.43
N ARG A 67 -12.40 5.67 -9.05
CA ARG A 67 -11.51 6.83 -9.22
C ARG A 67 -10.31 6.76 -8.27
N ILE A 68 -10.56 6.38 -7.02
CA ILE A 68 -9.49 6.23 -6.01
C ILE A 68 -8.53 5.11 -6.45
N VAL A 69 -9.08 3.95 -6.83
CA VAL A 69 -8.29 2.82 -7.31
C VAL A 69 -7.48 3.18 -8.55
N GLY A 70 -8.09 3.87 -9.53
CA GLY A 70 -7.41 4.32 -10.74
C GLY A 70 -6.24 5.26 -10.46
N GLU A 71 -6.40 6.20 -9.53
CA GLU A 71 -5.33 7.12 -9.10
C GLU A 71 -4.15 6.35 -8.49
N VAL A 72 -4.45 5.41 -7.59
CA VAL A 72 -3.43 4.60 -6.92
C VAL A 72 -2.69 3.71 -7.91
N LEU A 73 -3.40 3.07 -8.83
CA LEU A 73 -2.79 2.21 -9.86
C LEU A 73 -1.92 3.02 -10.81
N GLY A 74 -2.40 4.17 -11.24
CA GLY A 74 -1.69 5.00 -12.21
C GLY A 74 -0.41 5.62 -11.68
N LYS A 75 -0.34 5.92 -10.38
CA LYS A 75 0.79 6.66 -9.81
C LYS A 75 1.65 5.85 -8.85
N TYR A 76 1.06 4.95 -8.05
CA TYR A 76 1.75 4.43 -6.86
C TYR A 76 1.86 2.91 -6.80
N HIS A 77 0.98 2.18 -7.45
CA HIS A 77 0.89 0.73 -7.26
C HIS A 77 0.58 -0.01 -8.56
N PRO A 78 1.58 -0.29 -9.42
CA PRO A 78 1.40 -0.92 -10.72
C PRO A 78 1.10 -2.42 -10.60
N HIS A 79 0.03 -2.78 -9.92
CA HIS A 79 -0.47 -4.15 -9.72
C HIS A 79 -1.96 -4.23 -10.05
N GLY A 80 -2.58 -5.40 -9.86
CA GLY A 80 -3.99 -5.58 -10.20
C GLY A 80 -4.97 -4.70 -9.39
N ASP A 81 -5.99 -4.20 -10.06
CA ASP A 81 -7.04 -3.35 -9.48
C ASP A 81 -7.81 -4.03 -8.33
N SER A 82 -8.01 -5.34 -8.45
CA SER A 82 -8.70 -6.15 -7.43
C SER A 82 -7.97 -6.15 -6.09
N SER A 83 -6.64 -6.12 -6.08
CA SER A 83 -5.85 -6.07 -4.85
C SER A 83 -5.97 -4.71 -4.16
N VAL A 84 -5.94 -3.62 -4.92
CA VAL A 84 -6.10 -2.26 -4.41
C VAL A 84 -7.53 -2.05 -3.90
N TYR A 85 -8.53 -2.46 -4.70
CA TYR A 85 -9.92 -2.34 -4.28
C TYR A 85 -10.24 -3.19 -3.05
N GLY A 86 -9.75 -4.43 -2.98
CA GLY A 86 -9.91 -5.29 -1.82
C GLY A 86 -9.31 -4.69 -0.55
N ALA A 87 -8.16 -4.03 -0.65
CA ALA A 87 -7.54 -3.31 0.48
C ALA A 87 -8.37 -2.08 0.89
N LEU A 88 -8.86 -1.29 -0.06
CA LEU A 88 -9.75 -0.15 0.19
C LEU A 88 -11.03 -0.58 0.92
N VAL A 89 -11.67 -1.65 0.43
CA VAL A 89 -12.87 -2.23 1.04
C VAL A 89 -12.61 -2.62 2.48
N ARG A 90 -11.50 -3.31 2.75
CA ARG A 90 -11.14 -3.76 4.09
C ARG A 90 -10.94 -2.62 5.08
N MET A 91 -10.37 -1.50 4.64
CA MET A 91 -10.20 -0.30 5.46
C MET A 91 -11.52 0.41 5.78
N ALA A 92 -12.60 0.11 5.06
CA ALA A 92 -13.93 0.66 5.31
C ALA A 92 -14.82 -0.25 6.17
N GLN A 93 -14.43 -1.53 6.35
CA GLN A 93 -15.22 -2.51 7.10
C GLN A 93 -14.96 -2.39 8.61
N ASP A 94 -15.99 -2.20 9.40
CA ASP A 94 -15.92 -2.07 10.86
C ASP A 94 -15.63 -3.40 11.58
N TRP A 95 -15.95 -4.54 10.97
CA TRP A 95 -15.57 -5.87 11.49
C TRP A 95 -14.14 -6.30 11.11
N ALA A 96 -13.55 -5.70 10.09
CA ALA A 96 -12.18 -6.00 9.66
C ALA A 96 -11.13 -5.10 10.31
N MET A 97 -11.51 -3.90 10.70
CA MET A 97 -10.65 -2.87 11.28
C MET A 97 -11.24 -2.39 12.61
N ARG A 98 -10.43 -2.40 13.67
CA ARG A 98 -10.85 -1.80 14.96
C ARG A 98 -11.25 -0.34 14.80
N TYR A 99 -10.51 0.40 13.99
CA TYR A 99 -10.79 1.78 13.64
C TYR A 99 -10.75 1.92 12.13
N PRO A 100 -11.91 1.85 11.44
CA PRO A 100 -11.95 2.02 10.00
C PRO A 100 -11.40 3.38 9.58
N LEU A 101 -10.47 3.36 8.62
CA LEU A 101 -9.78 4.55 8.14
C LEU A 101 -10.51 5.22 6.97
N VAL A 102 -11.35 4.44 6.31
CA VAL A 102 -12.13 4.85 5.15
C VAL A 102 -13.62 4.86 5.52
N ASP A 103 -14.31 5.90 5.11
CA ASP A 103 -15.75 6.03 5.17
C ASP A 103 -16.32 5.61 3.82
N GLY A 104 -17.04 4.49 3.79
CA GLY A 104 -17.60 3.90 2.59
C GLY A 104 -19.10 4.13 2.47
N GLN A 105 -19.57 4.39 1.27
CA GLN A 105 -20.99 4.48 0.93
C GLN A 105 -21.34 3.45 -0.14
N GLY A 106 -22.33 2.63 0.15
CA GLY A 106 -22.74 1.52 -0.72
C GLY A 106 -22.49 0.16 -0.07
N ASN A 107 -22.47 -0.90 -0.89
CA ASN A 107 -22.25 -2.25 -0.40
C ASN A 107 -20.73 -2.57 -0.35
N PHE A 108 -20.18 -2.58 0.85
CA PHE A 108 -18.79 -2.99 1.14
C PHE A 108 -18.68 -4.43 1.69
N GLY A 109 -19.70 -5.24 1.45
CA GLY A 109 -19.77 -6.61 1.95
C GLY A 109 -20.47 -6.72 3.30
N SER A 110 -20.50 -7.92 3.85
CA SER A 110 -21.04 -8.21 5.16
C SER A 110 -20.13 -9.11 5.98
N VAL A 111 -20.38 -9.17 7.29
CA VAL A 111 -19.69 -10.11 8.19
C VAL A 111 -20.00 -11.56 7.85
N ASP A 112 -21.15 -11.82 7.24
CA ASP A 112 -21.59 -13.16 6.82
C ASP A 112 -20.92 -13.64 5.52
N GLY A 113 -20.03 -12.84 4.95
CA GLY A 113 -19.22 -13.21 3.79
C GLY A 113 -19.76 -12.75 2.43
N ASP A 114 -20.75 -11.86 2.41
CA ASP A 114 -21.19 -11.25 1.15
C ASP A 114 -20.06 -10.43 0.55
N SER A 115 -19.90 -10.58 -0.77
CA SER A 115 -18.90 -9.82 -1.51
C SER A 115 -19.31 -8.34 -1.64
N PRO A 116 -18.33 -7.42 -1.63
CA PRO A 116 -18.62 -6.02 -1.91
C PRO A 116 -19.10 -5.84 -3.35
N ALA A 117 -19.89 -4.80 -3.59
CA ALA A 117 -20.25 -4.39 -4.93
C ALA A 117 -18.99 -3.96 -5.73
N ALA A 118 -19.07 -4.01 -7.05
CA ALA A 118 -17.97 -3.55 -7.90
C ALA A 118 -17.64 -2.07 -7.62
N MET A 119 -16.36 -1.70 -7.76
CA MET A 119 -15.84 -0.37 -7.42
C MET A 119 -16.50 0.79 -8.16
N ARG A 120 -17.18 0.53 -9.28
CA ARG A 120 -17.97 1.54 -10.02
C ARG A 120 -19.26 1.94 -9.30
N TYR A 121 -19.75 1.11 -8.38
CA TYR A 121 -21.00 1.37 -7.65
C TYR A 121 -20.76 1.93 -6.24
N THR A 122 -19.63 1.64 -5.65
CA THR A 122 -19.28 2.11 -4.31
C THR A 122 -18.59 3.46 -4.33
N GLU A 123 -18.70 4.18 -3.23
CA GLU A 123 -18.09 5.48 -3.02
C GLU A 123 -17.34 5.47 -1.70
N ALA A 124 -16.27 6.25 -1.61
CA ALA A 124 -15.47 6.33 -0.41
C ALA A 124 -14.86 7.72 -0.20
N ARG A 125 -14.52 8.01 1.06
CA ARG A 125 -13.68 9.14 1.48
C ARG A 125 -12.89 8.75 2.72
N LEU A 126 -11.91 9.55 3.10
CA LEU A 126 -11.21 9.33 4.36
C LEU A 126 -12.14 9.56 5.55
N LYS A 127 -11.97 8.77 6.60
CA LYS A 127 -12.43 9.15 7.94
C LYS A 127 -11.41 10.09 8.58
N LYS A 128 -11.86 10.86 9.57
CA LYS A 128 -10.99 11.80 10.29
C LYS A 128 -9.77 11.12 10.89
N ILE A 129 -9.93 9.90 11.43
CA ILE A 129 -8.80 9.12 11.94
C ILE A 129 -7.80 8.73 10.84
N GLY A 130 -8.27 8.48 9.62
CA GLY A 130 -7.40 8.23 8.47
C GLY A 130 -6.59 9.47 8.07
N GLU A 131 -7.18 10.66 8.20
CA GLU A 131 -6.46 11.93 7.99
C GLU A 131 -5.40 12.16 9.08
N GLU A 132 -5.73 11.86 10.33
CA GLU A 132 -4.79 11.97 11.46
C GLU A 132 -3.58 11.04 11.30
N MET A 133 -3.79 9.83 10.78
CA MET A 133 -2.70 8.89 10.47
C MET A 133 -1.74 9.41 9.38
N MET A 134 -2.23 10.30 8.51
CA MET A 134 -1.48 10.92 7.43
C MET A 134 -1.10 12.38 7.74
N GLN A 135 -1.22 12.79 9.01
CA GLN A 135 -0.86 14.13 9.44
C GLN A 135 0.65 14.35 9.33
N ASP A 136 1.03 15.56 9.00
CA ASP A 136 2.42 16.01 8.97
C ASP A 136 3.34 15.33 7.91
N LEU A 137 2.77 14.67 6.91
CA LEU A 137 3.54 14.06 5.81
C LEU A 137 4.51 15.03 5.12
N TYR A 138 4.15 16.31 5.06
CA TYR A 138 4.95 17.34 4.38
C TYR A 138 5.96 18.04 5.31
N LYS A 139 6.13 17.53 6.55
CA LYS A 139 7.04 18.09 7.56
C LYS A 139 8.30 17.25 7.76
N GLU A 140 8.74 16.54 6.74
CA GLU A 140 9.93 15.68 6.80
C GLU A 140 9.85 14.59 7.88
N THR A 141 8.63 14.13 8.17
CA THR A 141 8.38 13.04 9.13
C THR A 141 8.49 11.66 8.50
N VAL A 142 8.52 11.62 7.18
CA VAL A 142 8.61 10.39 6.37
C VAL A 142 9.50 10.65 5.16
N ASP A 143 10.20 9.63 4.70
CA ASP A 143 10.95 9.70 3.46
C ASP A 143 10.09 9.33 2.27
N PHE A 144 10.38 9.96 1.15
CA PHE A 144 9.75 9.68 -0.12
C PHE A 144 10.74 9.01 -1.05
N GLN A 145 10.35 7.93 -1.67
CA GLN A 145 11.12 7.22 -2.66
C GLN A 145 10.44 7.33 -4.03
N ASN A 146 11.21 7.60 -5.07
CA ASN A 146 10.68 7.63 -6.42
C ASN A 146 10.27 6.23 -6.88
N ASN A 147 9.14 6.15 -7.60
CA ASN A 147 8.74 4.96 -8.33
C ASN A 147 9.45 4.89 -9.70
N PHE A 148 9.04 3.93 -10.56
CA PHE A 148 9.59 3.76 -11.91
C PHE A 148 9.36 4.96 -12.85
N ASP A 149 8.36 5.80 -12.57
CA ASP A 149 8.01 6.99 -13.34
C ASP A 149 8.51 8.28 -12.70
N ASP A 150 9.50 8.20 -11.80
CA ASP A 150 10.04 9.31 -11.01
C ASP A 150 8.98 10.03 -10.14
N LEU A 151 7.85 9.37 -9.90
CA LEU A 151 6.85 9.86 -8.96
C LEU A 151 7.24 9.49 -7.53
N SER A 152 7.14 10.47 -6.65
CA SER A 152 7.45 10.28 -5.25
C SER A 152 6.45 9.33 -4.57
N LEU A 153 6.96 8.29 -3.93
CA LEU A 153 6.18 7.37 -3.09
C LEU A 153 6.51 7.61 -1.63
N ILE A 154 5.50 7.56 -0.77
CA ILE A 154 5.75 7.55 0.68
C ILE A 154 6.50 6.28 1.04
N HIS A 155 7.69 6.46 1.58
CA HIS A 155 8.44 5.42 2.26
C HIS A 155 8.64 5.87 3.70
N ILE A 156 8.31 5.03 4.66
CA ILE A 156 8.72 5.28 6.03
C ILE A 156 10.16 4.79 6.10
N SER A 157 11.10 5.71 6.30
CA SER A 157 12.53 5.41 6.39
C SER A 157 12.83 4.38 7.46
N GLU A 158 13.84 3.58 7.18
CA GLU A 158 14.44 2.68 8.16
C GLU A 158 15.08 3.44 9.33
#